data_b118d54351cad5bbf10728763d2d9670
#
_entry.id   b118d54351cad5bbf10728763d2d9670
#
_cell.length_a   1.000
_cell.length_b   1.000
_cell.length_c   1.000
_cell.angle_alpha   90.00
_cell.angle_beta   90.00
_cell.angle_gamma   90.00
#
_symmetry.space_group_name_H-M   'P 1'
#
loop_
_entity.id
_entity.type
_entity.pdbx_description
1 polymer ?
#
loop_
_entity_poly.entity_id
_entity_poly.type
_entity_poly.pdbx_seq_one_letter_code
_entity_poly.pdbx_strand_id
1 'polypeptide(L)'
;MLSPEYLEFAPEGIVELYSKLDEAIIRNIARRLVKTGGVTSTAEWQIQRLQESGLLFDDIIRQVSQMTNASEPQVRALFQDAGIESLKYDFAIYEAAGLAPLPLLQSPAAAVVLQAGIQKTQGYLKNLSLTTATATQQAYINAVTLAEMQVESGAFDYVTAIRNAVRDATQAGTTVLYPTGHTDKLDVAVRRAVLTGVSQTSAQISERYADDMGCDLVETTAHPGARPSHQIWQGKVFSRSGSGKYPDFKKSTGYGTGAGLCGWNCRHSFFPFFEGLSSSAYPRSKIQEYSNRTVTYNGQKVSYYDATQTQRAFERRIRATKRELAGYDEGAKATDSDELRNALKEKFDDSSIKLKRQESELKNFLNQTGLDRQREREQILGFGRSQSSKAVWAAKKSSSA
;
A
#
# COMPACT_ATOMS: atom_id res chain seq x y z
N MET A 1 17.81 -7.63 -13.88
CA MET A 1 17.50 -7.13 -12.53
C MET A 1 16.44 -6.03 -12.57
N LEU A 2 15.56 -5.94 -11.58
CA LEU A 2 14.67 -4.79 -11.44
C LEU A 2 15.36 -3.67 -10.66
N SER A 3 15.24 -2.43 -11.15
CA SER A 3 15.76 -1.28 -10.42
C SER A 3 14.90 -0.95 -9.20
N PRO A 4 15.48 -0.32 -8.15
CA PRO A 4 14.70 0.16 -7.01
C PRO A 4 13.58 1.13 -7.39
N GLU A 5 13.78 1.94 -8.41
CA GLU A 5 12.79 2.88 -8.97
C GLU A 5 11.65 2.13 -9.65
N TYR A 6 11.93 1.12 -10.47
CA TYR A 6 10.90 0.27 -11.06
C TYR A 6 10.02 -0.37 -9.98
N LEU A 7 10.65 -0.97 -8.96
CA LEU A 7 9.94 -1.61 -7.85
C LEU A 7 9.11 -0.62 -7.02
N GLU A 8 9.49 0.64 -6.94
CA GLU A 8 8.71 1.65 -6.21
C GLU A 8 7.36 1.91 -6.88
N PHE A 9 7.28 1.93 -8.21
CA PHE A 9 6.09 2.29 -8.95
C PHE A 9 5.30 1.10 -9.51
N ALA A 10 5.91 -0.07 -9.61
CA ALA A 10 5.28 -1.28 -10.16
C ALA A 10 3.87 -1.60 -9.63
N PRO A 11 3.55 -1.44 -8.33
CA PRO A 11 2.21 -1.74 -7.82
C PRO A 11 1.14 -0.69 -8.12
N GLU A 12 1.49 0.52 -8.60
CA GLU A 12 0.58 1.69 -8.59
C GLU A 12 -0.74 1.45 -9.32
N GLY A 13 -0.72 0.89 -10.52
CA GLY A 13 -1.95 0.66 -11.29
C GLY A 13 -2.93 -0.30 -10.58
N ILE A 14 -2.40 -1.32 -9.90
CA ILE A 14 -3.24 -2.27 -9.15
C ILE A 14 -3.74 -1.64 -7.86
N VAL A 15 -2.89 -0.89 -7.15
CA VAL A 15 -3.27 -0.14 -5.93
C VAL A 15 -4.37 0.87 -6.26
N GLU A 16 -4.31 1.53 -7.41
CA GLU A 16 -5.36 2.45 -7.86
C GLU A 16 -6.73 1.78 -7.99
N LEU A 17 -6.78 0.58 -8.60
CA LEU A 17 -8.03 -0.18 -8.69
C LEU A 17 -8.62 -0.49 -7.31
N TYR A 18 -7.79 -0.96 -6.38
CA TYR A 18 -8.24 -1.29 -5.03
C TYR A 18 -8.57 -0.05 -4.17
N SER A 19 -8.03 1.11 -4.50
CA SER A 19 -8.42 2.37 -3.86
C SER A 19 -9.85 2.79 -4.24
N LYS A 20 -10.33 2.46 -5.45
CA LYS A 20 -11.74 2.64 -5.84
C LYS A 20 -12.67 1.79 -4.99
N LEU A 21 -12.24 0.57 -4.71
CA LEU A 21 -12.98 -0.35 -3.84
C LEU A 21 -13.04 0.16 -2.40
N ASP A 22 -11.93 0.60 -1.82
CA ASP A 22 -11.87 1.17 -0.45
C ASP A 22 -12.90 2.30 -0.28
N GLU A 23 -12.97 3.19 -1.25
CA GLU A 23 -13.94 4.28 -1.24
C GLU A 23 -15.39 3.81 -1.35
N ALA A 24 -15.68 2.91 -2.28
CA ALA A 24 -17.04 2.41 -2.44
C ALA A 24 -17.55 1.75 -1.14
N ILE A 25 -16.67 1.04 -0.44
CA ILE A 25 -16.94 0.43 0.87
C ILE A 25 -17.18 1.51 1.94
N ILE A 26 -16.32 2.52 2.03
CA ILE A 26 -16.46 3.63 3.00
C ILE A 26 -17.79 4.35 2.81
N ARG A 27 -18.19 4.65 1.57
CA ARG A 27 -19.48 5.27 1.27
C ARG A 27 -20.65 4.37 1.63
N ASN A 28 -20.53 3.06 1.38
CA ASN A 28 -21.57 2.10 1.76
C ASN A 28 -21.78 2.07 3.27
N ILE A 29 -20.70 2.05 4.06
CA ILE A 29 -20.75 2.12 5.52
C ILE A 29 -21.43 3.41 5.97
N ALA A 30 -20.99 4.56 5.46
CA ALA A 30 -21.57 5.85 5.85
C ALA A 30 -23.08 5.93 5.57
N ARG A 31 -23.53 5.47 4.39
CA ARG A 31 -24.96 5.40 4.05
C ARG A 31 -25.78 4.55 5.00
N ARG A 32 -25.25 3.37 5.40
CA ARG A 32 -25.93 2.45 6.31
C ARG A 32 -26.01 3.01 7.72
N LEU A 33 -24.94 3.64 8.21
CA LEU A 33 -24.91 4.26 9.54
C LEU A 33 -25.96 5.36 9.70
N VAL A 34 -26.14 6.22 8.69
CA VAL A 34 -27.10 7.33 8.77
C VAL A 34 -28.55 6.94 8.52
N LYS A 35 -28.81 5.75 7.97
CA LYS A 35 -30.16 5.23 7.71
C LYS A 35 -30.75 4.44 8.88
N THR A 36 -30.02 4.22 9.95
CA THR A 36 -30.46 3.43 11.10
C THR A 36 -31.58 4.07 11.95
N GLY A 37 -32.06 5.25 11.59
CA GLY A 37 -33.37 5.80 11.95
C GLY A 37 -33.69 6.09 13.39
N GLY A 38 -32.79 5.98 14.31
CA GLY A 38 -32.95 6.12 15.76
C GLY A 38 -32.27 4.97 16.47
N VAL A 39 -31.32 5.28 17.34
CA VAL A 39 -30.66 4.28 18.16
C VAL A 39 -31.57 3.96 19.35
N THR A 40 -32.17 2.78 19.34
CA THR A 40 -33.03 2.30 20.43
C THR A 40 -32.57 0.90 20.87
N SER A 41 -32.73 0.56 22.12
CA SER A 41 -32.43 -0.79 22.64
C SER A 41 -33.49 -1.84 22.27
N THR A 42 -34.37 -1.53 21.31
CA THR A 42 -35.44 -2.45 20.90
C THR A 42 -34.91 -3.64 20.11
N ALA A 43 -35.56 -4.80 20.27
CA ALA A 43 -35.23 -5.99 19.49
C ALA A 43 -35.32 -5.74 17.98
N GLU A 44 -36.26 -4.89 17.53
CA GLU A 44 -36.43 -4.49 16.14
C GLU A 44 -35.18 -3.78 15.59
N TRP A 45 -34.64 -2.81 16.34
CA TRP A 45 -33.42 -2.11 15.96
C TRP A 45 -32.20 -3.07 15.91
N GLN A 46 -32.09 -3.99 16.87
CA GLN A 46 -31.04 -5.01 16.90
C GLN A 46 -31.11 -5.94 15.68
N ILE A 47 -32.32 -6.37 15.30
CA ILE A 47 -32.55 -7.17 14.08
C ILE A 47 -32.15 -6.39 12.83
N GLN A 48 -32.59 -5.12 12.71
CA GLN A 48 -32.21 -4.25 11.60
C GLN A 48 -30.68 -4.07 11.49
N ARG A 49 -29.99 -3.87 12.60
CA ARG A 49 -28.53 -3.77 12.66
C ARG A 49 -27.86 -5.03 12.13
N LEU A 50 -28.32 -6.21 12.52
CA LEU A 50 -27.78 -7.49 12.05
C LEU A 50 -28.02 -7.68 10.56
N GLN A 51 -29.20 -7.34 10.07
CA GLN A 51 -29.54 -7.40 8.63
C GLN A 51 -28.64 -6.47 7.80
N GLU A 52 -28.49 -5.21 8.21
CA GLU A 52 -27.62 -4.24 7.54
C GLU A 52 -26.14 -4.69 7.53
N SER A 53 -25.69 -5.28 8.63
CA SER A 53 -24.35 -5.88 8.75
C SER A 53 -24.14 -7.04 7.77
N GLY A 54 -25.13 -7.95 7.63
CA GLY A 54 -25.09 -9.03 6.64
C GLY A 54 -25.08 -8.54 5.21
N LEU A 55 -25.96 -7.60 4.88
CA LEU A 55 -26.01 -6.98 3.54
C LEU A 55 -24.69 -6.24 3.21
N LEU A 56 -24.07 -5.58 4.18
CA LEU A 56 -22.76 -4.94 4.00
C LEU A 56 -21.70 -5.98 3.67
N PHE A 57 -21.67 -7.09 4.39
CA PHE A 57 -20.71 -8.19 4.15
C PHE A 57 -20.83 -8.74 2.73
N ASP A 58 -22.05 -9.05 2.29
CA ASP A 58 -22.33 -9.60 0.94
C ASP A 58 -21.94 -8.61 -0.16
N ASP A 59 -22.23 -7.32 0.03
CA ASP A 59 -21.84 -6.25 -0.90
C ASP A 59 -20.31 -6.17 -1.04
N ILE A 60 -19.59 -6.24 0.08
CA ILE A 60 -18.12 -6.18 0.07
C ILE A 60 -17.55 -7.42 -0.66
N ILE A 61 -18.03 -8.62 -0.34
CA ILE A 61 -17.58 -9.85 -1.01
C ILE A 61 -17.77 -9.73 -2.53
N ARG A 62 -18.93 -9.26 -2.98
CA ARG A 62 -19.22 -9.06 -4.40
C ARG A 62 -18.27 -8.06 -5.05
N GLN A 63 -18.11 -6.88 -4.44
CA GLN A 63 -17.25 -5.81 -4.97
C GLN A 63 -15.77 -6.23 -5.02
N VAL A 64 -15.27 -6.90 -3.98
CA VAL A 64 -13.87 -7.36 -3.97
C VAL A 64 -13.66 -8.47 -4.98
N SER A 65 -14.61 -9.41 -5.16
CA SER A 65 -14.53 -10.44 -6.19
C SER A 65 -14.49 -9.84 -7.59
N GLN A 66 -15.35 -8.86 -7.87
CA GLN A 66 -15.34 -8.13 -9.14
C GLN A 66 -14.00 -7.41 -9.37
N MET A 67 -13.47 -6.76 -8.36
CA MET A 67 -12.21 -6.04 -8.43
C MET A 67 -11.03 -7.00 -8.64
N THR A 68 -11.01 -8.14 -7.94
CA THR A 68 -9.96 -9.15 -8.11
C THR A 68 -9.94 -9.69 -9.54
N ASN A 69 -11.11 -9.98 -10.11
CA ASN A 69 -11.22 -10.43 -11.51
C ASN A 69 -10.78 -9.33 -12.49
N ALA A 70 -11.18 -8.08 -12.26
CA ALA A 70 -10.79 -6.93 -13.08
C ALA A 70 -9.29 -6.63 -13.01
N SER A 71 -8.62 -6.95 -11.90
CA SER A 71 -7.18 -6.74 -11.72
C SER A 71 -6.32 -7.86 -12.33
N GLU A 72 -6.89 -9.04 -12.63
CA GLU A 72 -6.13 -10.20 -13.13
C GLU A 72 -5.31 -9.91 -14.39
N PRO A 73 -5.86 -9.28 -15.45
CA PRO A 73 -5.08 -8.96 -16.65
C PRO A 73 -3.91 -8.00 -16.35
N GLN A 74 -4.10 -7.05 -15.45
CA GLN A 74 -3.06 -6.09 -15.07
C GLN A 74 -1.96 -6.74 -14.23
N VAL A 75 -2.32 -7.66 -13.31
CA VAL A 75 -1.32 -8.45 -12.57
C VAL A 75 -0.50 -9.28 -13.55
N ARG A 76 -1.14 -9.97 -14.49
CA ARG A 76 -0.45 -10.77 -15.51
C ARG A 76 0.50 -9.93 -16.36
N ALA A 77 0.05 -8.79 -16.87
CA ALA A 77 0.85 -7.87 -17.68
C ALA A 77 2.05 -7.32 -16.88
N LEU A 78 1.83 -6.90 -15.65
CA LEU A 78 2.89 -6.40 -14.76
C LEU A 78 3.97 -7.46 -14.51
N PHE A 79 3.59 -8.71 -14.26
CA PHE A 79 4.55 -9.78 -13.99
C PHE A 79 5.34 -10.18 -15.25
N GLN A 80 4.71 -10.18 -16.41
CA GLN A 80 5.39 -10.41 -17.69
C GLN A 80 6.38 -9.29 -18.00
N ASP A 81 5.97 -8.02 -17.84
CA ASP A 81 6.83 -6.86 -18.04
C ASP A 81 8.01 -6.88 -17.05
N ALA A 82 7.76 -7.09 -15.77
CA ALA A 82 8.78 -7.18 -14.74
C ALA A 82 9.77 -8.33 -15.00
N GLY A 83 9.29 -9.48 -15.46
CA GLY A 83 10.14 -10.61 -15.84
C GLY A 83 11.07 -10.27 -17.02
N ILE A 84 10.54 -9.66 -18.07
CA ILE A 84 11.32 -9.20 -19.22
C ILE A 84 12.33 -8.12 -18.81
N GLU A 85 11.87 -7.12 -18.06
CA GLU A 85 12.72 -6.00 -17.60
C GLU A 85 13.87 -6.48 -16.71
N SER A 86 13.59 -7.43 -15.80
CA SER A 86 14.62 -8.00 -14.94
C SER A 86 15.74 -8.67 -15.72
N LEU A 87 15.42 -9.30 -16.84
CA LEU A 87 16.38 -10.06 -17.65
C LEU A 87 17.21 -9.17 -18.60
N LYS A 88 16.73 -8.00 -19.00
CA LYS A 88 17.50 -7.12 -19.91
C LYS A 88 18.91 -6.85 -19.44
N TYR A 89 19.06 -6.48 -18.16
CA TYR A 89 20.39 -6.22 -17.58
C TYR A 89 21.18 -7.51 -17.37
N ASP A 90 20.53 -8.57 -16.90
CA ASP A 90 21.16 -9.85 -16.62
C ASP A 90 21.70 -10.49 -17.92
N PHE A 91 20.96 -10.39 -19.02
CA PHE A 91 21.35 -10.91 -20.34
C PHE A 91 22.62 -10.24 -20.86
N ALA A 92 22.72 -8.92 -20.73
CA ALA A 92 23.92 -8.22 -21.14
C ALA A 92 25.19 -8.72 -20.40
N ILE A 93 25.04 -9.12 -19.14
CA ILE A 93 26.16 -9.71 -18.36
C ILE A 93 26.47 -11.12 -18.84
N TYR A 94 25.44 -11.96 -19.10
CA TYR A 94 25.64 -13.32 -19.62
C TYR A 94 26.25 -13.29 -21.03
N GLU A 95 25.80 -12.44 -21.91
CA GLU A 95 26.35 -12.26 -23.26
C GLU A 95 27.81 -11.79 -23.22
N ALA A 96 28.17 -10.87 -22.33
CA ALA A 96 29.54 -10.45 -22.10
C ALA A 96 30.44 -11.60 -21.58
N ALA A 97 29.86 -12.57 -20.87
CA ALA A 97 30.53 -13.80 -20.45
C ALA A 97 30.58 -14.90 -21.54
N GLY A 98 30.09 -14.60 -22.77
CA GLY A 98 30.03 -15.56 -23.88
C GLY A 98 28.91 -16.59 -23.76
N LEU A 99 27.90 -16.32 -22.93
CA LEU A 99 26.74 -17.18 -22.73
C LEU A 99 25.54 -16.67 -23.52
N ALA A 100 24.63 -17.56 -23.93
CA ALA A 100 23.46 -17.22 -24.76
C ALA A 100 22.15 -17.61 -24.04
N PRO A 101 21.62 -16.77 -23.13
CA PRO A 101 20.37 -17.06 -22.44
C PRO A 101 19.17 -17.02 -23.38
N LEU A 102 18.23 -17.95 -23.23
CA LEU A 102 16.98 -17.96 -23.99
C LEU A 102 16.07 -16.80 -23.50
N PRO A 103 15.32 -16.13 -24.40
CA PRO A 103 14.28 -15.18 -24.00
C PRO A 103 13.29 -15.79 -23.01
N LEU A 104 12.72 -14.99 -22.10
CA LEU A 104 11.83 -15.43 -21.03
C LEU A 104 10.72 -16.38 -21.51
N LEU A 105 10.04 -16.00 -22.60
CA LEU A 105 8.91 -16.77 -23.13
C LEU A 105 9.33 -18.03 -23.91
N GLN A 106 10.63 -18.17 -24.21
CA GLN A 106 11.20 -19.36 -24.84
C GLN A 106 11.85 -20.31 -23.83
N SER A 107 11.99 -19.91 -22.56
CA SER A 107 12.48 -20.76 -21.46
C SER A 107 11.29 -21.42 -20.74
N PRO A 108 11.03 -22.73 -20.92
CA PRO A 108 9.92 -23.39 -20.25
C PRO A 108 10.01 -23.31 -18.71
N ALA A 109 11.21 -23.41 -18.17
CA ALA A 109 11.44 -23.36 -16.73
C ALA A 109 11.13 -21.96 -16.14
N ALA A 110 11.57 -20.89 -16.81
CA ALA A 110 11.28 -19.52 -16.40
C ALA A 110 9.78 -19.18 -16.57
N ALA A 111 9.13 -19.70 -17.61
CA ALA A 111 7.69 -19.55 -17.83
C ALA A 111 6.85 -20.19 -16.70
N VAL A 112 7.26 -21.35 -16.20
CA VAL A 112 6.62 -22.01 -15.04
C VAL A 112 6.76 -21.14 -13.79
N VAL A 113 7.92 -20.58 -13.51
CA VAL A 113 8.16 -19.66 -12.38
C VAL A 113 7.28 -18.43 -12.49
N LEU A 114 7.24 -17.82 -13.68
CA LEU A 114 6.39 -16.65 -13.94
C LEU A 114 4.91 -16.96 -13.67
N GLN A 115 4.39 -18.06 -14.21
CA GLN A 115 3.00 -18.45 -14.03
C GLN A 115 2.66 -18.75 -12.55
N ALA A 116 3.57 -19.43 -11.83
CA ALA A 116 3.40 -19.71 -10.41
C ALA A 116 3.37 -18.40 -9.57
N GLY A 117 4.22 -17.43 -9.88
CA GLY A 117 4.24 -16.12 -9.24
C GLY A 117 2.94 -15.34 -9.46
N ILE A 118 2.42 -15.34 -10.69
CA ILE A 118 1.14 -14.73 -11.03
C ILE A 118 0.01 -15.37 -10.21
N GLN A 119 -0.11 -16.69 -10.23
CA GLN A 119 -1.15 -17.42 -9.51
C GLN A 119 -1.09 -17.20 -8.01
N LYS A 120 0.11 -17.22 -7.43
CA LYS A 120 0.34 -16.95 -6.01
C LYS A 120 -0.13 -15.55 -5.63
N THR A 121 0.23 -14.53 -6.40
CA THR A 121 -0.15 -13.14 -6.11
C THR A 121 -1.65 -12.92 -6.29
N GLN A 122 -2.26 -13.49 -7.34
CA GLN A 122 -3.71 -13.47 -7.52
C GLN A 122 -4.44 -14.15 -6.36
N GLY A 123 -3.92 -15.28 -5.86
CA GLY A 123 -4.43 -15.98 -4.68
C GLY A 123 -4.39 -15.09 -3.42
N TYR A 124 -3.30 -14.34 -3.20
CA TYR A 124 -3.22 -13.37 -2.10
C TYR A 124 -4.26 -12.25 -2.25
N LEU A 125 -4.38 -11.65 -3.44
CA LEU A 125 -5.38 -10.60 -3.68
C LEU A 125 -6.81 -11.10 -3.46
N LYS A 126 -7.11 -12.34 -3.85
CA LYS A 126 -8.41 -12.98 -3.60
C LYS A 126 -8.65 -13.21 -2.10
N ASN A 127 -7.64 -13.63 -1.35
CA ASN A 127 -7.75 -13.85 0.08
C ASN A 127 -7.93 -12.55 0.88
N LEU A 128 -7.43 -11.41 0.38
CA LEU A 128 -7.71 -10.11 0.97
C LEU A 128 -9.21 -9.79 0.99
N SER A 129 -10.01 -10.39 0.11
CA SER A 129 -11.45 -10.16 -0.01
C SER A 129 -12.21 -10.55 1.25
N LEU A 130 -12.00 -11.79 1.73
CA LEU A 130 -12.71 -12.33 2.89
C LEU A 130 -12.30 -11.60 4.16
N THR A 131 -11.00 -11.37 4.36
CA THR A 131 -10.49 -10.67 5.53
C THR A 131 -10.95 -9.21 5.55
N THR A 132 -11.02 -8.56 4.39
CA THR A 132 -11.55 -7.20 4.26
C THR A 132 -13.04 -7.14 4.60
N ALA A 133 -13.85 -8.06 4.08
CA ALA A 133 -15.28 -8.10 4.36
C ALA A 133 -15.57 -8.32 5.84
N THR A 134 -14.90 -9.30 6.47
CA THR A 134 -15.05 -9.60 7.90
C THR A 134 -14.61 -8.44 8.78
N ALA A 135 -13.44 -7.86 8.51
CA ALA A 135 -12.93 -6.74 9.30
C ALA A 135 -13.81 -5.48 9.16
N THR A 136 -14.33 -5.23 7.96
CA THR A 136 -15.22 -4.09 7.69
C THR A 136 -16.58 -4.28 8.33
N GLN A 137 -17.15 -5.49 8.28
CA GLN A 137 -18.37 -5.83 8.97
C GLN A 137 -18.22 -5.62 10.48
N GLN A 138 -17.12 -6.09 11.07
CA GLN A 138 -16.85 -5.91 12.50
C GLN A 138 -16.68 -4.43 12.86
N ALA A 139 -16.01 -3.64 12.02
CA ALA A 139 -15.88 -2.20 12.23
C ALA A 139 -17.24 -1.48 12.20
N TYR A 140 -18.14 -1.88 11.30
CA TYR A 140 -19.52 -1.38 11.28
C TYR A 140 -20.28 -1.76 12.57
N ILE A 141 -20.23 -3.03 12.97
CA ILE A 141 -20.88 -3.50 14.20
C ILE A 141 -20.36 -2.72 15.41
N ASN A 142 -19.06 -2.56 15.54
CA ASN A 142 -18.45 -1.83 16.65
C ASN A 142 -18.87 -0.35 16.67
N ALA A 143 -18.90 0.31 15.51
CA ALA A 143 -19.32 1.71 15.41
C ALA A 143 -20.78 1.91 15.82
N VAL A 144 -21.67 1.01 15.39
CA VAL A 144 -23.10 1.05 15.76
C VAL A 144 -23.30 0.73 17.24
N THR A 145 -22.62 -0.29 17.77
CA THR A 145 -22.68 -0.64 19.20
C THR A 145 -22.18 0.50 20.09
N LEU A 146 -21.08 1.15 19.71
CA LEU A 146 -20.58 2.30 20.44
C LEU A 146 -21.56 3.47 20.41
N ALA A 147 -22.21 3.74 19.27
CA ALA A 147 -23.23 4.77 19.16
C ALA A 147 -24.43 4.45 20.06
N GLU A 148 -24.90 3.20 20.07
CA GLU A 148 -25.95 2.72 20.98
C GLU A 148 -25.60 3.00 22.43
N MET A 149 -24.42 2.54 22.88
CA MET A 149 -23.97 2.77 24.26
C MET A 149 -23.87 4.26 24.62
N GLN A 150 -23.44 5.09 23.69
CA GLN A 150 -23.34 6.54 23.88
C GLN A 150 -24.71 7.21 24.08
N VAL A 151 -25.71 6.78 23.31
CA VAL A 151 -27.10 7.29 23.42
C VAL A 151 -27.78 6.76 24.68
N GLU A 152 -27.72 5.46 24.95
CA GLU A 152 -28.34 4.83 26.12
C GLU A 152 -27.78 5.34 27.45
N SER A 153 -26.48 5.60 27.51
CA SER A 153 -25.85 6.18 28.70
C SER A 153 -26.17 7.68 28.89
N GLY A 154 -26.80 8.33 27.93
CA GLY A 154 -27.04 9.77 27.92
C GLY A 154 -25.77 10.61 27.74
N ALA A 155 -24.64 9.96 27.36
CA ALA A 155 -23.38 10.68 27.16
C ALA A 155 -23.42 11.59 25.91
N PHE A 156 -24.14 11.15 24.86
CA PHE A 156 -24.32 11.91 23.62
C PHE A 156 -25.77 11.78 23.11
N ASP A 157 -26.23 12.81 22.43
CA ASP A 157 -27.46 12.75 21.62
C ASP A 157 -27.22 11.87 20.37
N TYR A 158 -28.34 11.44 19.77
CA TYR A 158 -28.34 10.56 18.59
C TYR A 158 -27.48 11.13 17.43
N VAL A 159 -27.63 12.44 17.13
CA VAL A 159 -26.90 13.08 16.02
C VAL A 159 -25.40 13.04 16.24
N THR A 160 -24.97 13.34 17.45
CA THR A 160 -23.56 13.29 17.85
C THR A 160 -23.02 11.87 17.81
N ALA A 161 -23.75 10.89 18.30
CA ALA A 161 -23.33 9.47 18.31
C ALA A 161 -23.18 8.92 16.89
N ILE A 162 -24.14 9.13 16.00
CA ILE A 162 -24.06 8.70 14.59
C ILE A 162 -22.95 9.43 13.81
N ARG A 163 -22.82 10.74 14.00
CA ARG A 163 -21.72 11.51 13.40
C ARG A 163 -20.34 10.97 13.83
N ASN A 164 -20.17 10.62 15.10
CA ASN A 164 -18.93 9.98 15.60
C ASN A 164 -18.75 8.60 15.00
N ALA A 165 -19.81 7.79 14.89
CA ALA A 165 -19.76 6.46 14.25
C ALA A 165 -19.31 6.56 12.78
N VAL A 166 -19.83 7.52 12.02
CA VAL A 166 -19.39 7.79 10.63
C VAL A 166 -17.91 8.13 10.60
N ARG A 167 -17.44 9.03 11.48
CA ARG A 167 -16.01 9.37 11.58
C ARG A 167 -15.17 8.14 11.83
N ASP A 168 -15.47 7.39 12.86
CA ASP A 168 -14.63 6.28 13.34
C ASP A 168 -14.59 5.14 12.31
N ALA A 169 -15.73 4.78 11.74
CA ALA A 169 -15.80 3.78 10.69
C ALA A 169 -15.07 4.20 9.41
N THR A 170 -15.15 5.47 9.02
CA THR A 170 -14.48 5.97 7.81
C THR A 170 -12.98 6.18 8.01
N GLN A 171 -12.53 6.63 9.18
CA GLN A 171 -11.11 6.67 9.54
C GLN A 171 -10.49 5.28 9.61
N ALA A 172 -11.22 4.32 10.18
CA ALA A 172 -10.82 2.93 10.17
C ALA A 172 -10.60 2.45 8.73
N GLY A 173 -11.44 2.91 7.78
CA GLY A 173 -11.37 2.54 6.37
C GLY A 173 -11.46 1.04 6.19
N THR A 174 -11.18 0.59 4.98
CA THR A 174 -11.11 -0.85 4.70
C THR A 174 -9.83 -1.43 5.30
N THR A 175 -9.99 -2.32 6.26
CA THR A 175 -8.88 -2.94 6.99
C THR A 175 -8.78 -4.42 6.63
N VAL A 176 -7.56 -4.89 6.40
CA VAL A 176 -7.22 -6.31 6.24
C VAL A 176 -6.69 -6.81 7.57
N LEU A 177 -7.32 -7.85 8.11
CA LEU A 177 -6.87 -8.53 9.33
C LEU A 177 -6.08 -9.79 8.96
N TYR A 178 -4.86 -9.90 9.47
CA TYR A 178 -4.01 -11.08 9.28
C TYR A 178 -4.16 -12.07 10.44
N PRO A 179 -3.92 -13.38 10.23
CA PRO A 179 -3.99 -14.39 11.29
C PRO A 179 -3.10 -14.11 12.51
N THR A 180 -2.06 -13.30 12.33
CA THR A 180 -1.15 -12.86 13.41
C THR A 180 -1.74 -11.74 14.28
N GLY A 181 -2.97 -11.27 13.99
CA GLY A 181 -3.57 -10.10 14.65
C GLY A 181 -3.09 -8.76 14.07
N HIS A 182 -2.11 -8.75 13.15
CA HIS A 182 -1.70 -7.53 12.46
C HIS A 182 -2.80 -7.03 11.52
N THR A 183 -2.93 -5.72 11.39
CA THR A 183 -3.88 -5.08 10.47
C THR A 183 -3.18 -4.10 9.55
N ASP A 184 -3.59 -4.08 8.28
CA ASP A 184 -3.21 -3.07 7.30
C ASP A 184 -4.44 -2.44 6.66
N LYS A 185 -4.29 -1.24 6.13
CA LYS A 185 -5.27 -0.70 5.18
C LYS A 185 -5.21 -1.46 3.87
N LEU A 186 -6.34 -1.58 3.17
CA LEU A 186 -6.44 -2.37 1.93
C LEU A 186 -5.40 -1.94 0.89
N ASP A 187 -5.22 -0.64 0.68
CA ASP A 187 -4.23 -0.08 -0.24
C ASP A 187 -2.78 -0.50 0.13
N VAL A 188 -2.46 -0.53 1.43
CA VAL A 188 -1.15 -0.96 1.94
C VAL A 188 -0.96 -2.47 1.75
N ALA A 189 -1.99 -3.27 2.04
CA ALA A 189 -1.97 -4.72 1.89
C ALA A 189 -1.79 -5.14 0.41
N VAL A 190 -2.54 -4.50 -0.49
CA VAL A 190 -2.45 -4.72 -1.96
C VAL A 190 -1.06 -4.34 -2.47
N ARG A 191 -0.56 -3.15 -2.12
CA ARG A 191 0.79 -2.71 -2.49
C ARG A 191 1.84 -3.72 -2.05
N ARG A 192 1.79 -4.16 -0.81
CA ARG A 192 2.74 -5.14 -0.28
C ARG A 192 2.64 -6.48 -1.01
N ALA A 193 1.43 -6.98 -1.27
CA ALA A 193 1.22 -8.25 -1.98
C ALA A 193 1.79 -8.20 -3.40
N VAL A 194 1.48 -7.15 -4.16
CA VAL A 194 1.93 -6.99 -5.54
C VAL A 194 3.43 -6.76 -5.61
N LEU A 195 3.98 -5.81 -4.83
CA LEU A 195 5.42 -5.53 -4.82
C LEU A 195 6.24 -6.78 -4.44
N THR A 196 5.82 -7.47 -3.38
CA THR A 196 6.52 -8.69 -2.92
C THR A 196 6.41 -9.80 -3.97
N GLY A 197 5.22 -9.98 -4.57
CA GLY A 197 5.01 -10.95 -5.63
C GLY A 197 5.89 -10.71 -6.85
N VAL A 198 5.93 -9.48 -7.36
CA VAL A 198 6.79 -9.07 -8.48
C VAL A 198 8.26 -9.28 -8.14
N SER A 199 8.71 -8.79 -6.98
CA SER A 199 10.11 -8.88 -6.56
C SER A 199 10.56 -10.33 -6.40
N GLN A 200 9.77 -11.18 -5.73
CA GLN A 200 10.09 -12.59 -5.54
C GLN A 200 10.09 -13.38 -6.84
N THR A 201 9.10 -13.14 -7.72
CA THR A 201 9.02 -13.85 -9.00
C THR A 201 10.18 -13.49 -9.91
N SER A 202 10.51 -12.20 -10.04
CA SER A 202 11.67 -11.77 -10.83
C SER A 202 12.98 -12.32 -10.26
N ALA A 203 13.13 -12.36 -8.94
CA ALA A 203 14.29 -12.94 -8.29
C ALA A 203 14.41 -14.46 -8.57
N GLN A 204 13.32 -15.21 -8.52
CA GLN A 204 13.31 -16.65 -8.85
C GLN A 204 13.60 -16.90 -10.33
N ILE A 205 13.14 -16.03 -11.22
CA ILE A 205 13.50 -16.06 -12.63
C ILE A 205 15.02 -15.83 -12.79
N SER A 206 15.58 -14.79 -12.15
CA SER A 206 17.04 -14.55 -12.18
C SER A 206 17.85 -15.71 -11.58
N GLU A 207 17.38 -16.35 -10.49
CA GLU A 207 18.00 -17.57 -9.96
C GLU A 207 18.01 -18.71 -10.98
N ARG A 208 16.89 -18.92 -11.67
CA ARG A 208 16.78 -19.97 -12.68
C ARG A 208 17.79 -19.75 -13.82
N TYR A 209 17.87 -18.52 -14.33
CA TYR A 209 18.87 -18.20 -15.36
C TYR A 209 20.30 -18.35 -14.84
N ALA A 210 20.57 -17.98 -13.60
CA ALA A 210 21.88 -18.18 -13.00
C ALA A 210 22.27 -19.67 -12.90
N ASP A 211 21.28 -20.55 -12.61
CA ASP A 211 21.47 -22.00 -12.64
C ASP A 211 21.78 -22.50 -14.06
N ASP A 212 20.97 -22.11 -15.04
CA ASP A 212 21.10 -22.53 -16.45
C ASP A 212 22.44 -22.03 -17.05
N MET A 213 22.95 -20.88 -16.60
CA MET A 213 24.21 -20.27 -17.07
C MET A 213 25.42 -20.64 -16.20
N GLY A 214 25.26 -21.47 -15.17
CA GLY A 214 26.35 -21.87 -14.26
C GLY A 214 26.94 -20.70 -13.45
N CYS A 215 26.17 -19.65 -13.19
CA CYS A 215 26.62 -18.45 -12.49
C CYS A 215 26.38 -18.56 -10.99
N ASP A 216 27.45 -18.70 -10.20
CA ASP A 216 27.35 -18.79 -8.73
C ASP A 216 27.27 -17.42 -8.04
N LEU A 217 27.98 -16.42 -8.58
CA LEU A 217 28.08 -15.12 -7.91
C LEU A 217 26.98 -14.16 -8.35
N VAL A 218 26.46 -13.42 -7.38
CA VAL A 218 25.48 -12.36 -7.60
C VAL A 218 25.85 -11.08 -6.86
N GLU A 219 25.58 -9.93 -7.45
CA GLU A 219 25.67 -8.63 -6.77
C GLU A 219 24.29 -8.11 -6.44
N THR A 220 24.08 -7.64 -5.21
CA THR A 220 22.82 -7.05 -4.77
C THR A 220 22.72 -5.58 -5.19
N THR A 221 21.52 -5.13 -5.54
CA THR A 221 21.31 -3.71 -5.84
C THR A 221 21.40 -2.84 -4.58
N ALA A 222 21.64 -1.55 -4.76
CA ALA A 222 21.70 -0.57 -3.68
C ALA A 222 20.90 0.69 -4.04
N HIS A 223 20.33 1.32 -3.01
CA HIS A 223 19.65 2.61 -3.16
C HIS A 223 19.71 3.44 -1.87
N PRO A 224 19.62 4.78 -1.95
CA PRO A 224 19.50 5.62 -0.77
C PRO A 224 18.18 5.33 -0.04
N GLY A 225 18.16 5.44 1.28
CA GLY A 225 16.96 5.18 2.08
C GLY A 225 16.61 3.69 2.23
N ALA A 226 17.56 2.79 1.99
CA ALA A 226 17.42 1.40 2.41
C ALA A 226 17.20 1.31 3.92
N ARG A 227 16.32 0.37 4.36
CA ARG A 227 16.13 0.15 5.81
C ARG A 227 17.46 -0.29 6.46
N PRO A 228 17.72 0.05 7.73
CA PRO A 228 19.01 -0.23 8.37
C PRO A 228 19.46 -1.69 8.26
N SER A 229 18.55 -2.65 8.40
CA SER A 229 18.86 -4.09 8.24
C SER A 229 19.29 -4.50 6.82
N HIS A 230 18.98 -3.69 5.80
CA HIS A 230 19.35 -3.96 4.41
C HIS A 230 20.62 -3.22 3.99
N GLN A 231 21.00 -2.15 4.68
CA GLN A 231 22.23 -1.40 4.39
C GLN A 231 23.48 -2.23 4.51
N ILE A 232 23.49 -3.24 5.39
CA ILE A 232 24.66 -4.07 5.67
C ILE A 232 25.10 -4.95 4.50
N TRP A 233 24.17 -5.30 3.59
CA TRP A 233 24.43 -6.22 2.48
C TRP A 233 24.18 -5.61 1.09
N GLN A 234 23.59 -4.42 0.97
CA GLN A 234 23.36 -3.79 -0.33
C GLN A 234 24.67 -3.50 -1.09
N GLY A 235 24.66 -3.64 -2.42
CA GLY A 235 25.80 -3.37 -3.29
C GLY A 235 27.00 -4.27 -3.03
N LYS A 236 26.78 -5.51 -2.57
CA LYS A 236 27.85 -6.48 -2.32
C LYS A 236 27.67 -7.73 -3.16
N VAL A 237 28.78 -8.41 -3.40
CA VAL A 237 28.83 -9.69 -4.12
C VAL A 237 28.72 -10.84 -3.14
N PHE A 238 27.94 -11.87 -3.50
CA PHE A 238 27.67 -13.06 -2.69
C PHE A 238 27.76 -14.32 -3.55
N SER A 239 28.08 -15.46 -2.91
CA SER A 239 28.01 -16.79 -3.51
C SER A 239 26.63 -17.42 -3.24
N ARG A 240 25.97 -17.90 -4.29
CA ARG A 240 24.68 -18.61 -4.21
C ARG A 240 24.85 -20.01 -3.62
N SER A 241 25.95 -20.68 -3.93
CA SER A 241 26.31 -21.99 -3.35
C SER A 241 26.78 -21.91 -1.90
N GLY A 242 27.15 -20.71 -1.43
CA GLY A 242 27.72 -20.49 -0.11
C GLY A 242 29.16 -20.99 0.02
N SER A 243 29.85 -21.24 -1.10
CA SER A 243 31.21 -21.72 -1.17
C SER A 243 32.19 -20.66 -1.69
N GLY A 244 33.48 -20.81 -1.36
CA GLY A 244 34.54 -19.93 -1.84
C GLY A 244 34.76 -18.68 -0.99
N LYS A 245 35.35 -17.62 -1.58
CA LYS A 245 35.76 -16.40 -0.87
C LYS A 245 34.64 -15.39 -0.62
N TYR A 246 33.51 -15.56 -1.30
CA TYR A 246 32.38 -14.65 -1.16
C TYR A 246 31.39 -15.12 -0.08
N PRO A 247 30.78 -14.21 0.70
CA PRO A 247 29.79 -14.60 1.70
C PRO A 247 28.59 -15.33 1.10
N ASP A 248 27.97 -16.22 1.88
CA ASP A 248 26.76 -16.94 1.50
C ASP A 248 25.59 -15.96 1.25
N PHE A 249 25.00 -16.06 0.09
CA PHE A 249 23.91 -15.18 -0.37
C PHE A 249 22.70 -15.23 0.55
N LYS A 250 22.16 -16.42 0.81
CA LYS A 250 20.93 -16.58 1.58
C LYS A 250 21.12 -16.21 3.06
N LYS A 251 22.20 -16.63 3.66
CA LYS A 251 22.52 -16.33 5.07
C LYS A 251 22.77 -14.84 5.30
N SER A 252 23.48 -14.18 4.38
CA SER A 252 23.86 -12.78 4.54
C SER A 252 22.71 -11.81 4.28
N THR A 253 21.84 -12.12 3.31
CA THR A 253 20.77 -11.22 2.85
C THR A 253 19.39 -11.58 3.39
N GLY A 254 19.23 -12.76 4.01
CA GLY A 254 17.93 -13.30 4.40
C GLY A 254 17.02 -13.62 3.21
N TYR A 255 17.59 -13.79 1.99
CA TYR A 255 16.82 -14.14 0.81
C TYR A 255 15.98 -15.41 1.04
N GLY A 256 14.72 -15.38 0.61
CA GLY A 256 13.75 -16.44 0.90
C GLY A 256 12.92 -16.21 2.17
N THR A 257 13.24 -15.17 2.97
CA THR A 257 12.43 -14.77 4.13
C THR A 257 11.63 -13.49 3.86
N GLY A 258 10.57 -13.27 4.63
CA GLY A 258 9.76 -12.05 4.49
C GLY A 258 10.49 -10.76 4.84
N ALA A 259 11.48 -10.80 5.73
CA ALA A 259 12.24 -9.62 6.17
C ALA A 259 13.53 -9.37 5.36
N GLY A 260 13.97 -10.35 4.55
CA GLY A 260 15.20 -10.30 3.78
C GLY A 260 15.09 -9.67 2.40
N LEU A 261 16.09 -9.93 1.59
CA LEU A 261 16.17 -9.50 0.18
C LEU A 261 14.97 -10.03 -0.62
N CYS A 262 14.36 -9.20 -1.45
CA CYS A 262 13.14 -9.47 -2.21
C CYS A 262 11.92 -9.84 -1.34
N GLY A 263 11.99 -9.62 -0.02
CA GLY A 263 10.88 -9.83 0.91
C GLY A 263 9.91 -8.65 0.98
N TRP A 264 9.22 -8.51 2.11
CA TRP A 264 8.15 -7.51 2.29
C TRP A 264 8.63 -6.07 2.12
N ASN A 265 8.03 -5.36 1.16
CA ASN A 265 8.36 -3.97 0.83
C ASN A 265 9.86 -3.74 0.52
N CYS A 266 10.58 -4.79 0.13
CA CYS A 266 11.96 -4.67 -0.30
C CYS A 266 12.02 -4.13 -1.73
N ARG A 267 12.88 -3.15 -1.97
CA ARG A 267 13.14 -2.58 -3.31
C ARG A 267 14.51 -3.00 -3.87
N HIS A 268 15.19 -3.92 -3.18
CA HIS A 268 16.42 -4.49 -3.68
C HIS A 268 16.13 -5.72 -4.53
N SER A 269 16.98 -5.93 -5.53
CA SER A 269 17.10 -7.13 -6.34
C SER A 269 18.57 -7.56 -6.39
N PHE A 270 18.91 -8.50 -7.25
CA PHE A 270 20.28 -8.92 -7.50
C PHE A 270 20.45 -9.27 -8.98
N PHE A 271 21.68 -9.40 -9.42
CA PHE A 271 22.05 -9.70 -10.81
C PHE A 271 23.32 -10.54 -10.85
N PRO A 272 23.59 -11.27 -11.97
CA PRO A 272 24.77 -12.12 -12.10
C PRO A 272 26.07 -11.33 -12.01
N PHE A 273 27.09 -11.96 -11.43
CA PHE A 273 28.43 -11.42 -11.33
C PHE A 273 29.47 -12.48 -11.72
N PHE A 274 30.38 -12.15 -12.63
CA PHE A 274 31.48 -13.02 -13.05
C PHE A 274 32.82 -12.43 -12.61
N GLU A 275 33.52 -13.14 -11.75
CA GLU A 275 34.83 -12.72 -11.26
C GLU A 275 35.84 -12.56 -12.42
N GLY A 276 36.57 -11.46 -12.44
CA GLY A 276 37.52 -11.14 -13.50
C GLY A 276 36.91 -10.53 -14.78
N LEU A 277 35.58 -10.59 -14.93
CA LEU A 277 34.84 -10.00 -16.06
C LEU A 277 33.95 -8.84 -15.60
N SER A 278 33.14 -9.06 -14.56
CA SER A 278 32.24 -8.03 -14.02
C SER A 278 32.99 -7.05 -13.12
N SER A 279 32.67 -5.76 -13.24
CA SER A 279 33.03 -4.74 -12.25
C SER A 279 31.82 -4.44 -11.37
N SER A 280 32.03 -4.15 -10.08
CA SER A 280 30.91 -3.83 -9.18
C SER A 280 30.15 -2.59 -9.67
N ALA A 281 28.83 -2.70 -9.78
CA ALA A 281 27.95 -1.60 -10.13
C ALA A 281 27.85 -0.57 -8.98
N TYR A 282 28.23 -0.98 -7.75
CA TYR A 282 28.15 -0.16 -6.55
C TYR A 282 29.53 -0.05 -5.86
N PRO A 283 30.43 0.82 -6.35
CA PRO A 283 31.71 1.04 -5.71
C PRO A 283 31.50 1.53 -4.26
N ARG A 284 32.49 1.27 -3.40
CA ARG A 284 32.43 1.57 -1.96
C ARG A 284 32.04 3.03 -1.67
N SER A 285 32.53 3.97 -2.48
CA SER A 285 32.17 5.39 -2.36
C SER A 285 30.67 5.65 -2.54
N LYS A 286 30.05 4.98 -3.50
CA LYS A 286 28.60 5.11 -3.76
C LYS A 286 27.75 4.50 -2.64
N ILE A 287 28.17 3.37 -2.10
CA ILE A 287 27.50 2.77 -0.94
C ILE A 287 27.61 3.69 0.29
N GLN A 288 28.77 4.31 0.52
CA GLN A 288 28.95 5.29 1.60
C GLN A 288 28.08 6.53 1.39
N GLU A 289 28.01 7.05 0.15
CA GLU A 289 27.10 8.15 -0.21
C GLU A 289 25.64 7.81 0.15
N TYR A 290 25.14 6.65 -0.27
CA TYR A 290 23.78 6.20 0.01
C TYR A 290 23.50 6.04 1.50
N SER A 291 24.45 5.42 2.24
CA SER A 291 24.30 5.17 3.67
C SER A 291 24.36 6.44 4.51
N ASN A 292 25.16 7.42 4.08
CA ASN A 292 25.36 8.68 4.79
C ASN A 292 24.41 9.81 4.30
N ARG A 293 23.55 9.53 3.32
CA ARG A 293 22.64 10.53 2.78
C ARG A 293 21.70 11.05 3.85
N THR A 294 21.77 12.34 4.10
CA THR A 294 20.91 13.08 5.04
C THR A 294 20.19 14.21 4.31
N VAL A 295 19.09 14.64 4.87
CA VAL A 295 18.34 15.85 4.50
C VAL A 295 18.20 16.76 5.71
N THR A 296 17.87 18.04 5.49
CA THR A 296 17.60 18.97 6.59
C THR A 296 16.11 19.16 6.75
N TYR A 297 15.62 19.00 7.97
CA TYR A 297 14.24 19.32 8.35
C TYR A 297 14.19 20.03 9.69
N ASN A 298 13.53 21.19 9.77
CA ASN A 298 13.48 22.07 10.94
C ASN A 298 14.87 22.38 11.54
N GLY A 299 15.86 22.61 10.68
CA GLY A 299 17.24 22.89 11.07
C GLY A 299 18.06 21.68 11.53
N GLN A 300 17.48 20.50 11.57
CA GLN A 300 18.16 19.26 11.98
C GLN A 300 18.48 18.36 10.80
N LYS A 301 19.64 17.69 10.85
CA LYS A 301 19.99 16.63 9.89
C LYS A 301 19.25 15.35 10.25
N VAL A 302 18.51 14.81 9.27
CA VAL A 302 17.72 13.58 9.40
C VAL A 302 18.24 12.59 8.35
N SER A 303 18.29 11.29 8.66
CA SER A 303 18.64 10.28 7.68
C SER A 303 17.65 10.29 6.50
N TYR A 304 18.11 9.98 5.30
CA TYR A 304 17.22 9.89 4.13
C TYR A 304 16.11 8.85 4.35
N TYR A 305 16.42 7.73 5.03
CA TYR A 305 15.43 6.73 5.41
C TYR A 305 14.33 7.31 6.30
N ASP A 306 14.70 7.97 7.41
CA ASP A 306 13.73 8.54 8.35
C ASP A 306 12.88 9.65 7.70
N ALA A 307 13.50 10.44 6.81
CA ALA A 307 12.77 11.45 6.04
C ALA A 307 11.70 10.80 5.14
N THR A 308 12.01 9.69 4.45
CA THR A 308 11.01 8.96 3.66
C THR A 308 9.90 8.37 4.54
N GLN A 309 10.21 7.85 5.74
CA GLN A 309 9.18 7.37 6.68
C GLN A 309 8.29 8.51 7.18
N THR A 310 8.85 9.68 7.43
CA THR A 310 8.11 10.90 7.80
C THR A 310 7.17 11.33 6.68
N GLN A 311 7.64 11.35 5.42
CA GLN A 311 6.78 11.61 4.26
C GLN A 311 5.59 10.63 4.21
N ARG A 312 5.85 9.32 4.40
CA ARG A 312 4.78 8.31 4.46
C ARG A 312 3.77 8.56 5.59
N ALA A 313 4.22 9.11 6.72
CA ALA A 313 3.31 9.48 7.81
C ALA A 313 2.39 10.65 7.43
N PHE A 314 2.90 11.67 6.74
CA PHE A 314 2.08 12.76 6.18
C PHE A 314 1.05 12.24 5.18
N GLU A 315 1.47 11.42 4.22
CA GLU A 315 0.60 10.85 3.20
C GLU A 315 -0.53 10.01 3.81
N ARG A 316 -0.24 9.21 4.84
CA ARG A 316 -1.26 8.43 5.57
C ARG A 316 -2.28 9.33 6.28
N ARG A 317 -1.85 10.44 6.91
CA ARG A 317 -2.74 11.40 7.57
C ARG A 317 -3.67 12.08 6.56
N ILE A 318 -3.14 12.49 5.42
CA ILE A 318 -3.92 13.09 4.32
C ILE A 318 -4.99 12.10 3.82
N ARG A 319 -4.62 10.84 3.56
CA ARG A 319 -5.60 9.82 3.13
C ARG A 319 -6.69 9.58 4.18
N ALA A 320 -6.34 9.51 5.47
CA ALA A 320 -7.33 9.33 6.53
C ALA A 320 -8.36 10.47 6.54
N THR A 321 -7.89 11.73 6.44
CA THR A 321 -8.79 12.88 6.38
C THR A 321 -9.64 12.91 5.10
N LYS A 322 -9.11 12.48 3.95
CA LYS A 322 -9.91 12.34 2.72
C LYS A 322 -10.99 11.27 2.84
N ARG A 323 -10.74 10.16 3.58
CA ARG A 323 -11.76 9.16 3.90
C ARG A 323 -12.87 9.73 4.79
N GLU A 324 -12.51 10.49 5.83
CA GLU A 324 -13.51 11.19 6.66
C GLU A 324 -14.42 12.08 5.82
N LEU A 325 -13.83 12.91 4.94
CA LEU A 325 -14.58 13.80 4.05
C LEU A 325 -15.51 13.03 3.11
N ALA A 326 -15.07 11.90 2.54
CA ALA A 326 -15.90 11.06 1.70
C ALA A 326 -17.09 10.47 2.48
N GLY A 327 -16.87 10.06 3.72
CA GLY A 327 -17.93 9.55 4.61
C GLY A 327 -18.93 10.61 5.02
N TYR A 328 -18.47 11.80 5.41
CA TYR A 328 -19.37 12.91 5.78
C TYR A 328 -20.20 13.40 4.58
N ASP A 329 -19.60 13.56 3.39
CA ASP A 329 -20.31 13.95 2.16
C ASP A 329 -21.38 12.92 1.79
N GLU A 330 -21.09 11.63 1.89
CA GLU A 330 -22.04 10.56 1.59
C GLU A 330 -23.13 10.45 2.65
N GLY A 331 -22.77 10.50 3.93
CA GLY A 331 -23.73 10.47 5.04
C GLY A 331 -24.70 11.65 4.97
N ALA A 332 -24.20 12.86 4.68
CA ALA A 332 -25.05 14.04 4.53
C ALA A 332 -26.04 13.96 3.36
N LYS A 333 -25.70 13.21 2.30
CA LYS A 333 -26.61 12.96 1.17
C LYS A 333 -27.64 11.88 1.47
N ALA A 334 -27.26 10.88 2.27
CA ALA A 334 -28.05 9.68 2.50
C ALA A 334 -29.05 9.79 3.66
N THR A 335 -28.87 10.74 4.57
CA THR A 335 -29.75 10.91 5.73
C THR A 335 -31.01 11.75 5.38
N ASP A 336 -32.13 11.33 5.93
CA ASP A 336 -33.40 12.08 5.87
C ASP A 336 -33.51 13.17 6.97
N SER A 337 -32.69 13.08 8.03
CA SER A 337 -32.64 14.06 9.12
C SER A 337 -31.88 15.31 8.72
N ASP A 338 -32.53 16.48 8.74
CA ASP A 338 -31.90 17.77 8.47
C ASP A 338 -30.84 18.12 9.53
N GLU A 339 -31.09 17.77 10.79
CA GLU A 339 -30.20 18.02 11.90
C GLU A 339 -28.87 17.20 11.70
N LEU A 340 -28.97 15.90 11.44
CA LEU A 340 -27.82 15.05 11.17
C LEU A 340 -27.08 15.49 9.89
N ARG A 341 -27.81 15.89 8.85
CA ARG A 341 -27.24 16.42 7.61
C ARG A 341 -26.38 17.66 7.87
N ASN A 342 -26.87 18.59 8.70
CA ASN A 342 -26.17 19.82 9.03
C ASN A 342 -24.93 19.51 9.89
N ALA A 343 -25.04 18.62 10.87
CA ALA A 343 -23.93 18.19 11.70
C ALA A 343 -22.81 17.50 10.89
N LEU A 344 -23.17 16.68 9.87
CA LEU A 344 -22.21 16.05 8.97
C LEU A 344 -21.54 17.06 8.03
N LYS A 345 -22.26 18.08 7.54
CA LYS A 345 -21.70 19.19 6.74
C LYS A 345 -20.72 20.03 7.56
N GLU A 346 -21.04 20.33 8.80
CA GLU A 346 -20.12 21.03 9.73
C GLU A 346 -18.81 20.25 9.88
N LYS A 347 -18.88 18.93 10.10
CA LYS A 347 -17.69 18.08 10.20
C LYS A 347 -16.93 17.94 8.89
N PHE A 348 -17.61 17.99 7.76
CA PHE A 348 -16.97 18.09 6.45
C PHE A 348 -16.13 19.38 6.35
N ASP A 349 -16.68 20.52 6.79
CA ASP A 349 -15.98 21.80 6.76
C ASP A 349 -14.77 21.79 7.70
N ASP A 350 -14.90 21.33 8.94
CA ASP A 350 -13.79 21.14 9.91
C ASP A 350 -12.67 20.28 9.32
N SER A 351 -13.03 19.12 8.73
CA SER A 351 -12.08 18.19 8.13
C SER A 351 -11.43 18.77 6.87
N SER A 352 -12.10 19.67 6.15
CA SER A 352 -11.56 20.40 4.99
C SER A 352 -10.43 21.34 5.40
N ILE A 353 -10.61 22.06 6.52
CA ILE A 353 -9.59 22.93 7.11
C ILE A 353 -8.38 22.08 7.56
N LYS A 354 -8.63 20.95 8.24
CA LYS A 354 -7.62 19.99 8.66
C LYS A 354 -6.83 19.47 7.47
N LEU A 355 -7.50 19.10 6.36
CA LEU A 355 -6.84 18.62 5.13
C LEU A 355 -5.89 19.68 4.56
N LYS A 356 -6.36 20.92 4.42
CA LYS A 356 -5.53 22.02 3.90
C LYS A 356 -4.27 22.24 4.76
N ARG A 357 -4.39 22.15 6.08
CA ARG A 357 -3.23 22.26 6.99
C ARG A 357 -2.26 21.11 6.76
N GLN A 358 -2.74 19.87 6.69
CA GLN A 358 -1.91 18.68 6.46
C GLN A 358 -1.17 18.73 5.11
N GLU A 359 -1.85 19.19 4.04
CA GLU A 359 -1.23 19.37 2.72
C GLU A 359 -0.16 20.47 2.74
N SER A 360 -0.38 21.52 3.52
CA SER A 360 0.62 22.60 3.71
C SER A 360 1.82 22.11 4.53
N GLU A 361 1.61 21.30 5.57
CA GLU A 361 2.67 20.66 6.35
C GLU A 361 3.53 19.75 5.46
N LEU A 362 2.90 18.90 4.63
CA LEU A 362 3.63 18.05 3.69
C LEU A 362 4.42 18.90 2.68
N LYS A 363 3.81 19.93 2.10
CA LYS A 363 4.50 20.82 1.16
C LYS A 363 5.72 21.47 1.80
N ASN A 364 5.59 21.96 3.03
CA ASN A 364 6.71 22.55 3.77
C ASN A 364 7.82 21.52 4.03
N PHE A 365 7.45 20.30 4.45
CA PHE A 365 8.39 19.20 4.63
C PHE A 365 9.18 18.89 3.34
N LEU A 366 8.47 18.76 2.22
CA LEU A 366 9.09 18.45 0.91
C LEU A 366 10.04 19.58 0.46
N ASN A 367 9.63 20.85 0.63
CA ASN A 367 10.47 22.00 0.30
C ASN A 367 11.78 22.02 1.12
N GLN A 368 11.74 21.64 2.40
CA GLN A 368 12.93 21.62 3.25
C GLN A 368 13.84 20.41 2.96
N THR A 369 13.26 19.25 2.65
CA THR A 369 14.01 18.00 2.49
C THR A 369 14.46 17.73 1.07
N GLY A 370 13.88 18.41 0.08
CA GLY A 370 14.11 18.14 -1.35
C GLY A 370 13.56 16.79 -1.82
N LEU A 371 12.65 16.16 -1.05
CA LEU A 371 11.99 14.94 -1.48
C LEU A 371 10.87 15.23 -2.48
N ASP A 372 10.68 14.34 -3.44
CA ASP A 372 9.63 14.44 -4.44
C ASP A 372 8.26 14.13 -3.85
N ARG A 373 7.25 14.89 -4.28
CA ARG A 373 5.86 14.65 -3.91
C ARG A 373 5.30 13.44 -4.66
N GLN A 374 4.74 12.49 -3.94
CA GLN A 374 4.10 11.30 -4.50
C GLN A 374 2.58 11.41 -4.35
N ARG A 375 1.95 12.10 -5.32
CA ARG A 375 0.51 12.42 -5.27
C ARG A 375 -0.39 11.20 -5.24
N GLU A 376 -0.02 10.12 -5.92
CA GLU A 376 -0.69 8.82 -5.92
C GLU A 376 -0.81 8.23 -4.51
N ARG A 377 0.13 8.53 -3.63
CA ARG A 377 0.12 8.09 -2.22
C ARG A 377 -0.68 8.98 -1.29
N GLU A 378 -1.15 10.13 -1.76
CA GLU A 378 -2.02 11.05 -1.03
C GLU A 378 -3.49 10.88 -1.40
N GLN A 379 -3.79 10.16 -2.48
CA GLN A 379 -5.14 10.07 -3.04
C GLN A 379 -5.92 8.90 -2.45
N ILE A 380 -7.22 9.14 -2.30
CA ILE A 380 -8.29 8.17 -2.36
C ILE A 380 -9.13 8.56 -3.57
N LEU A 381 -9.45 7.63 -4.45
CA LEU A 381 -9.99 7.96 -5.78
C LEU A 381 -11.39 8.56 -5.77
N GLY A 382 -12.14 8.36 -4.73
CA GLY A 382 -13.44 8.97 -4.62
C GLY A 382 -13.50 10.33 -3.95
N PHE A 383 -12.35 10.81 -3.56
CA PHE A 383 -12.18 12.24 -3.32
C PHE A 383 -12.01 12.94 -4.66
N GLY A 384 -13.09 12.88 -5.48
CA GLY A 384 -13.12 13.42 -6.84
C GLY A 384 -13.09 14.93 -6.87
N ARG A 385 -13.14 15.49 -8.08
CA ARG A 385 -13.13 16.96 -8.31
C ARG A 385 -14.23 17.68 -7.52
N SER A 386 -15.43 17.09 -7.39
CA SER A 386 -16.55 17.67 -6.65
C SER A 386 -16.26 17.80 -5.16
N GLN A 387 -15.76 16.73 -4.50
CA GLN A 387 -15.40 16.77 -3.09
C GLN A 387 -14.21 17.69 -2.82
N SER A 388 -13.20 17.66 -3.70
CA SER A 388 -12.05 18.55 -3.63
C SER A 388 -12.47 20.02 -3.73
N SER A 389 -13.35 20.37 -4.67
CA SER A 389 -13.86 21.72 -4.82
C SER A 389 -14.66 22.18 -3.61
N LYS A 390 -15.52 21.33 -3.04
CA LYS A 390 -16.27 21.61 -1.81
C LYS A 390 -15.32 21.84 -0.63
N ALA A 391 -14.30 20.97 -0.47
CA ALA A 391 -13.33 21.09 0.61
C ALA A 391 -12.49 22.38 0.51
N VAL A 392 -12.06 22.75 -0.70
CA VAL A 392 -11.34 24.01 -0.95
C VAL A 392 -12.23 25.22 -0.63
N TRP A 393 -13.51 25.16 -1.03
CA TRP A 393 -14.45 26.26 -0.75
C TRP A 393 -14.72 26.40 0.76
N ALA A 394 -14.99 25.30 1.46
CA ALA A 394 -15.20 25.29 2.90
C ALA A 394 -13.99 25.86 3.66
N ALA A 395 -12.76 25.42 3.29
CA ALA A 395 -11.54 25.93 3.92
C ALA A 395 -11.29 27.43 3.63
N LYS A 396 -11.70 27.94 2.46
CA LYS A 396 -11.61 29.38 2.15
C LYS A 396 -12.59 30.21 2.96
N LYS A 397 -13.86 29.75 3.08
CA LYS A 397 -14.90 30.43 3.85
C LYS A 397 -14.48 30.66 5.30
N SER A 398 -13.88 29.66 5.94
CA SER A 398 -13.39 29.78 7.33
C SER A 398 -12.15 30.68 7.49
N SER A 399 -11.39 30.94 6.41
CA SER A 399 -10.23 31.84 6.44
C SER A 399 -10.63 33.31 6.23
N SER A 400 -11.89 33.55 5.88
CA SER A 400 -12.45 34.89 5.61
C SER A 400 -13.44 35.36 6.69
N ALA A 401 -13.74 34.48 7.66
CA ALA A 401 -14.52 34.77 8.87
C ALA A 401 -13.58 34.90 10.08
#